data_00310ed771b3574249697fb362afc822
#
_entry.id   00310ed771b3574249697fb362afc822
#
_cell.length_a   1.000
_cell.length_b   1.000
_cell.length_c   1.000
_cell.angle_alpha   90.00
_cell.angle_beta   90.00
_cell.angle_gamma   90.00
#
_symmetry.space_group_name_H-M   'P 1'
#
loop_
_entity.id
_entity.type
_entity.pdbx_description
1 polymer ?
#
loop_
_entity_poly.entity_id
_entity_poly.type
_entity_poly.pdbx_seq_one_letter_code
_entity_poly.pdbx_strand_id
1 'polypeptide(L)'
;MERIFSLVQDWEDSVFLDSSLENDLGRYSIIGLHPYLKLVKAEKFTVNGEVLEESFEDYVKMYLRKHREENRTGLPLASGAVGYFSYEYGREKEGVGTRHRAEAKIPDAILIFYDSFVIEDKRQKKLFLISNGHGRDCDEELEELLGLVRQAAGQAADEVFAMKSFSKNAPGMLVADSSAGQGEPGEICANFTKEAYLTAVQCMIEYIIEGDIYIANMTQQLRITSPVPPYEMFRKLRRNNPSPFGGYFNYGSFQVVCASPERFLQVRGGRVETRPIKGTRKRGSTPKEDAFLRRELEQSKKDKSELLMIVDLERNDLNRVCVPGSVRVTELFAVEEYATVFHLISNIVGELGPEMTVMDLLEAAFPGGSITGAPKLRAMEIIDELEHGGRNLYTGSMGYLSLDGDCDFNIVIRTALCQDGVYYLGVGGGITCESEPEFEYEETLQKARALLEALNVGEQEIAADGPGVEVAKQGAGADFNGADTK
;
A
#
# COMPACT_ATOMS: atom_id res chain seq x y z
N MET A 1 -20.39 -5.91 -0.47
CA MET A 1 -19.56 -4.90 0.25
C MET A 1 -19.60 -3.54 -0.44
N GLU A 2 -19.20 -3.40 -1.72
CA GLU A 2 -19.15 -2.11 -2.45
C GLU A 2 -20.45 -1.30 -2.33
N ARG A 3 -21.64 -1.93 -2.51
CA ARG A 3 -22.94 -1.26 -2.37
C ARG A 3 -23.25 -0.81 -0.95
N ILE A 4 -22.81 -1.55 0.06
CA ILE A 4 -22.98 -1.14 1.45
C ILE A 4 -22.11 0.08 1.70
N PHE A 5 -20.84 0.04 1.28
CA PHE A 5 -19.93 1.15 1.47
C PHE A 5 -20.34 2.41 0.70
N SER A 6 -20.98 2.27 -0.48
CA SER A 6 -21.49 3.42 -1.23
C SER A 6 -22.53 4.27 -0.47
N LEU A 7 -23.21 3.71 0.53
CA LEU A 7 -24.15 4.43 1.39
C LEU A 7 -23.46 5.26 2.48
N VAL A 8 -22.20 4.94 2.79
CA VAL A 8 -21.43 5.54 3.89
C VAL A 8 -20.10 6.14 3.42
N GLN A 9 -19.82 6.17 2.12
CA GLN A 9 -18.55 6.61 1.56
C GLN A 9 -18.17 8.05 1.92
N ASP A 10 -19.18 8.89 2.17
CA ASP A 10 -19.01 10.30 2.53
C ASP A 10 -18.89 10.51 4.06
N TRP A 11 -19.01 9.45 4.86
CA TRP A 11 -18.81 9.55 6.29
C TRP A 11 -17.32 9.72 6.57
N GLU A 12 -16.97 10.75 7.32
CA GLU A 12 -15.61 10.98 7.78
C GLU A 12 -15.13 9.79 8.62
N ASP A 13 -13.87 9.41 8.43
CA ASP A 13 -13.25 8.28 9.11
C ASP A 13 -13.88 6.91 8.75
N SER A 14 -14.68 6.81 7.68
CA SER A 14 -15.11 5.51 7.15
C SER A 14 -13.98 4.83 6.37
N VAL A 15 -13.84 3.52 6.56
CA VAL A 15 -12.79 2.71 5.91
C VAL A 15 -13.36 1.46 5.28
N PHE A 16 -12.80 1.10 4.14
CA PHE A 16 -13.11 -0.13 3.43
C PHE A 16 -11.82 -0.83 3.01
N LEU A 17 -11.43 -1.88 3.72
CA LEU A 17 -10.40 -2.83 3.27
C LEU A 17 -11.06 -3.83 2.33
N ASP A 18 -10.66 -3.82 1.07
CA ASP A 18 -11.30 -4.62 0.01
C ASP A 18 -10.34 -5.61 -0.63
N SER A 19 -10.67 -6.87 -0.52
CA SER A 19 -10.02 -7.93 -1.29
C SER A 19 -10.83 -8.19 -2.56
N SER A 20 -10.71 -7.35 -3.58
CA SER A 20 -11.48 -7.49 -4.83
C SER A 20 -11.05 -8.68 -5.67
N LEU A 21 -9.82 -9.18 -5.49
CA LEU A 21 -9.32 -10.41 -6.11
C LEU A 21 -9.63 -11.63 -5.24
N GLU A 22 -10.46 -12.54 -5.76
CA GLU A 22 -10.78 -13.79 -5.06
C GLU A 22 -9.66 -14.82 -5.21
N ASN A 23 -8.82 -14.93 -4.18
CA ASN A 23 -7.76 -15.93 -4.06
C ASN A 23 -7.53 -16.29 -2.58
N ASP A 24 -6.49 -17.05 -2.28
CA ASP A 24 -6.18 -17.44 -0.91
C ASP A 24 -5.80 -16.25 0.00
N LEU A 25 -5.25 -15.18 -0.57
CA LEU A 25 -4.90 -13.95 0.14
C LEU A 25 -6.10 -13.01 0.30
N GLY A 26 -6.99 -12.97 -0.70
CA GLY A 26 -8.14 -12.06 -0.80
C GLY A 26 -9.46 -12.64 -0.27
N ARG A 27 -9.46 -13.26 0.91
CA ARG A 27 -10.65 -13.93 1.48
C ARG A 27 -11.67 -12.95 2.06
N TYR A 28 -11.22 -11.89 2.74
CA TYR A 28 -12.08 -11.02 3.52
C TYR A 28 -12.11 -9.60 2.96
N SER A 29 -13.31 -8.97 3.00
CA SER A 29 -13.46 -7.52 2.86
C SER A 29 -14.08 -6.98 4.13
N ILE A 30 -13.60 -5.82 4.62
CA ILE A 30 -13.94 -5.28 5.93
C ILE A 30 -14.31 -3.80 5.79
N ILE A 31 -15.47 -3.39 6.30
CA ILE A 31 -15.86 -1.99 6.48
C ILE A 31 -15.82 -1.67 7.97
N GLY A 32 -15.10 -0.60 8.36
CA GLY A 32 -15.10 -0.05 9.72
C GLY A 32 -15.97 1.20 9.79
N LEU A 33 -16.86 1.24 10.76
CA LEU A 33 -17.81 2.34 11.02
C LEU A 33 -17.85 2.67 12.51
N HIS A 34 -18.37 3.85 12.84
CA HIS A 34 -18.50 4.34 14.21
C HIS A 34 -17.15 4.36 14.95
N PRO A 35 -16.25 5.29 14.56
CA PRO A 35 -14.96 5.45 15.21
C PRO A 35 -15.15 5.92 16.66
N TYR A 36 -14.49 5.28 17.65
CA TYR A 36 -14.54 5.70 19.04
C TYR A 36 -13.20 6.21 19.57
N LEU A 37 -12.09 5.83 18.93
CA LEU A 37 -10.76 6.27 19.31
C LEU A 37 -9.91 6.50 18.04
N LYS A 38 -9.44 7.74 17.86
CA LYS A 38 -8.60 8.16 16.74
C LYS A 38 -7.23 8.60 17.24
N LEU A 39 -6.20 7.89 16.81
CA LEU A 39 -4.79 8.16 17.11
C LEU A 39 -4.13 8.76 15.88
N VAL A 40 -3.53 9.93 15.99
CA VAL A 40 -2.89 10.63 14.87
C VAL A 40 -1.47 11.03 15.24
N LYS A 41 -0.49 10.50 14.51
CA LYS A 41 0.93 10.87 14.58
C LYS A 41 1.22 11.86 13.44
N ALA A 42 1.50 13.08 13.79
CA ALA A 42 1.99 14.15 12.93
C ALA A 42 3.15 14.85 13.66
N GLU A 43 3.35 16.16 13.48
CA GLU A 43 4.31 16.93 14.32
C GLU A 43 4.08 16.70 15.81
N LYS A 44 2.83 16.48 16.22
CA LYS A 44 2.44 16.10 17.58
C LYS A 44 1.56 14.85 17.52
N PHE A 45 1.65 14.04 18.57
CA PHE A 45 0.73 12.93 18.75
C PHE A 45 -0.58 13.41 19.38
N THR A 46 -1.71 13.00 18.81
CA THR A 46 -3.04 13.31 19.34
C THR A 46 -3.90 12.08 19.50
N VAL A 47 -4.76 12.11 20.53
CA VAL A 47 -5.80 11.11 20.80
C VAL A 47 -7.15 11.84 20.79
N ASN A 48 -8.04 11.49 19.85
CA ASN A 48 -9.32 12.18 19.64
C ASN A 48 -9.16 13.71 19.53
N GLY A 49 -8.05 14.18 18.91
CA GLY A 49 -7.73 15.60 18.74
C GLY A 49 -7.01 16.26 19.92
N GLU A 50 -6.90 15.61 21.07
CA GLU A 50 -6.15 16.10 22.22
C GLU A 50 -4.67 15.72 22.12
N VAL A 51 -3.76 16.69 22.30
CA VAL A 51 -2.32 16.46 22.26
C VAL A 51 -1.86 15.73 23.51
N LEU A 52 -1.07 14.66 23.32
CA LEU A 52 -0.40 13.94 24.41
C LEU A 52 1.12 14.10 24.33
N GLU A 53 1.78 14.12 25.51
CA GLU A 53 3.24 14.16 25.64
C GLU A 53 3.90 12.79 25.48
N GLU A 54 3.12 11.71 25.63
CA GLU A 54 3.56 10.33 25.45
C GLU A 54 3.86 10.05 23.95
N SER A 55 4.75 9.10 23.66
CA SER A 55 4.99 8.69 22.27
C SER A 55 3.79 7.92 21.71
N PHE A 56 3.53 8.09 20.42
CA PHE A 56 2.49 7.35 19.70
C PHE A 56 2.66 5.82 19.87
N GLU A 57 3.88 5.33 19.75
CA GLU A 57 4.20 3.91 19.83
C GLU A 57 3.97 3.33 21.22
N ASP A 58 4.41 4.04 22.26
CA ASP A 58 4.21 3.58 23.64
C ASP A 58 2.72 3.57 24.00
N TYR A 59 1.96 4.59 23.56
CA TYR A 59 0.52 4.62 23.73
C TYR A 59 -0.15 3.43 23.04
N VAL A 60 0.16 3.16 21.76
CA VAL A 60 -0.41 2.03 21.03
C VAL A 60 -0.07 0.71 21.71
N LYS A 61 1.20 0.47 22.09
CA LYS A 61 1.62 -0.74 22.80
C LYS A 61 0.87 -0.92 24.14
N MET A 62 0.77 0.16 24.92
CA MET A 62 0.03 0.16 26.17
C MET A 62 -1.45 -0.13 25.94
N TYR A 63 -2.06 0.52 24.95
CA TYR A 63 -3.47 0.33 24.61
C TYR A 63 -3.76 -1.11 24.21
N LEU A 64 -2.98 -1.70 23.29
CA LEU A 64 -3.12 -3.08 22.84
C LEU A 64 -2.97 -4.10 23.97
N ARG A 65 -2.03 -3.87 24.92
CA ARG A 65 -1.85 -4.74 26.10
C ARG A 65 -3.02 -4.65 27.06
N LYS A 66 -3.47 -3.42 27.35
CA LYS A 66 -4.54 -3.15 28.32
C LYS A 66 -5.91 -3.62 27.87
N HIS A 67 -6.18 -3.51 26.55
CA HIS A 67 -7.46 -3.82 25.95
C HIS A 67 -7.42 -5.14 25.13
N ARG A 68 -6.48 -6.04 25.47
CA ARG A 68 -6.38 -7.31 24.78
C ARG A 68 -7.65 -8.14 24.98
N GLU A 69 -8.21 -8.62 23.86
CA GLU A 69 -9.43 -9.41 23.82
C GLU A 69 -9.19 -10.75 23.12
N GLU A 70 -10.00 -11.76 23.44
CA GLU A 70 -9.99 -13.04 22.75
C GLU A 70 -10.99 -13.02 21.61
N ASN A 71 -10.52 -13.15 20.38
CA ASN A 71 -11.41 -13.27 19.21
C ASN A 71 -11.93 -14.69 19.05
N ARG A 72 -13.19 -14.91 19.44
CA ARG A 72 -13.88 -16.20 19.32
C ARG A 72 -14.68 -16.36 18.03
N THR A 73 -14.69 -15.35 17.17
CA THR A 73 -15.52 -15.34 15.95
C THR A 73 -14.89 -16.12 14.80
N GLY A 74 -13.58 -16.33 14.83
CA GLY A 74 -12.80 -16.88 13.71
C GLY A 74 -12.69 -15.93 12.51
N LEU A 75 -13.16 -14.68 12.64
CA LEU A 75 -13.01 -13.60 11.67
C LEU A 75 -11.63 -12.92 11.82
N PRO A 76 -11.15 -12.21 10.80
CA PRO A 76 -9.84 -11.57 10.85
C PRO A 76 -9.75 -10.39 11.81
N LEU A 77 -10.86 -9.70 12.04
CA LEU A 77 -10.96 -8.51 12.87
C LEU A 77 -12.34 -8.49 13.52
N ALA A 78 -12.42 -8.69 14.83
CA ALA A 78 -13.65 -8.53 15.59
C ALA A 78 -13.69 -7.19 16.34
N SER A 79 -12.53 -6.77 16.87
CA SER A 79 -12.32 -5.50 17.55
C SER A 79 -10.90 -5.00 17.25
N GLY A 80 -10.72 -3.68 17.13
CA GLY A 80 -9.40 -3.12 16.81
C GLY A 80 -9.43 -1.87 15.95
N ALA A 81 -8.28 -1.55 15.39
CA ALA A 81 -8.07 -0.36 14.57
C ALA A 81 -7.80 -0.69 13.10
N VAL A 82 -8.21 0.23 12.24
CA VAL A 82 -7.79 0.27 10.83
C VAL A 82 -7.06 1.60 10.59
N GLY A 83 -6.01 1.58 9.76
CA GLY A 83 -5.28 2.79 9.49
C GLY A 83 -4.07 2.59 8.59
N TYR A 84 -3.14 3.53 8.66
CA TYR A 84 -1.92 3.50 7.86
C TYR A 84 -0.70 4.04 8.62
N PHE A 85 0.47 3.66 8.11
CA PHE A 85 1.76 4.25 8.41
C PHE A 85 2.38 4.75 7.10
N SER A 86 2.77 6.02 7.02
CA SER A 86 3.43 6.59 5.84
C SER A 86 4.89 6.13 5.76
N TYR A 87 5.52 6.28 4.59
CA TYR A 87 6.95 6.06 4.46
C TYR A 87 7.75 6.99 5.39
N GLU A 88 7.29 8.23 5.57
CA GLU A 88 7.95 9.24 6.41
C GLU A 88 7.99 8.80 7.88
N TYR A 89 6.94 8.11 8.37
CA TYR A 89 6.94 7.50 9.70
C TYR A 89 8.13 6.54 9.87
N GLY A 90 8.32 5.65 8.90
CA GLY A 90 9.43 4.67 8.96
C GLY A 90 10.79 5.32 8.82
N ARG A 91 10.91 6.33 7.96
CA ARG A 91 12.14 7.08 7.78
C ARG A 91 12.56 7.80 9.07
N GLU A 92 11.62 8.45 9.76
CA GLU A 92 11.86 9.08 11.06
C GLU A 92 12.33 8.06 12.10
N LYS A 93 11.71 6.88 12.15
CA LYS A 93 12.06 5.80 13.07
C LYS A 93 13.44 5.21 12.83
N GLU A 94 13.86 5.08 11.60
CA GLU A 94 15.21 4.64 11.25
C GLU A 94 16.26 5.76 11.41
N GLY A 95 15.85 6.98 11.81
CA GLY A 95 16.73 8.12 12.04
C GLY A 95 17.32 8.73 10.78
N VAL A 96 16.73 8.44 9.60
CA VAL A 96 17.14 9.04 8.33
C VAL A 96 16.55 10.43 8.21
N GLY A 97 17.40 11.44 8.02
CA GLY A 97 16.98 12.81 7.74
C GLY A 97 16.23 12.94 6.42
N THR A 98 15.58 14.07 6.17
CA THR A 98 15.01 14.35 4.85
C THR A 98 15.44 15.71 4.31
N ARG A 99 15.72 15.74 3.02
CA ARG A 99 16.00 16.96 2.24
C ARG A 99 14.73 17.52 1.60
N HIS A 100 13.66 16.75 1.61
CA HIS A 100 12.43 16.99 0.86
C HIS A 100 11.23 17.18 1.75
N ARG A 101 10.24 17.90 1.23
CA ARG A 101 8.90 17.99 1.84
C ARG A 101 7.92 17.25 0.95
N ALA A 102 7.03 16.50 1.59
CA ALA A 102 5.90 15.95 0.88
C ALA A 102 4.95 17.08 0.43
N GLU A 103 4.42 16.98 -0.79
CA GLU A 103 3.47 17.97 -1.31
C GLU A 103 2.10 17.85 -0.62
N ALA A 104 1.57 16.63 -0.52
CA ALA A 104 0.34 16.38 0.22
C ALA A 104 0.61 16.42 1.73
N LYS A 105 -0.27 17.12 2.45
CA LYS A 105 -0.14 17.31 3.91
C LYS A 105 -1.04 16.31 4.64
N ILE A 106 -0.50 15.17 4.96
CA ILE A 106 -1.17 14.15 5.75
C ILE A 106 -0.34 13.78 6.99
N PRO A 107 -0.95 13.26 8.06
CA PRO A 107 -0.23 12.70 9.20
C PRO A 107 0.70 11.55 8.81
N ASP A 108 1.77 11.33 9.58
CA ASP A 108 2.70 10.23 9.38
C ASP A 108 2.06 8.87 9.66
N ALA A 109 1.14 8.80 10.63
CA ALA A 109 0.32 7.62 10.88
C ALA A 109 -1.06 7.99 11.43
N ILE A 110 -2.07 7.22 11.05
CA ILE A 110 -3.41 7.27 11.63
C ILE A 110 -3.83 5.85 11.97
N LEU A 111 -4.31 5.64 13.20
CA LEU A 111 -5.00 4.42 13.63
C LEU A 111 -6.34 4.81 14.21
N ILE A 112 -7.42 4.24 13.70
CA ILE A 112 -8.78 4.49 14.16
C ILE A 112 -9.39 3.19 14.63
N PHE A 113 -9.79 3.14 15.90
CA PHE A 113 -10.52 2.02 16.49
C PHE A 113 -12.01 2.21 16.24
N TYR A 114 -12.65 1.17 15.75
CA TYR A 114 -14.05 1.17 15.32
C TYR A 114 -14.91 0.34 16.27
N ASP A 115 -16.09 0.86 16.55
CA ASP A 115 -17.09 0.14 17.33
C ASP A 115 -17.80 -0.93 16.48
N SER A 116 -17.98 -0.65 15.20
CA SER A 116 -18.73 -1.53 14.30
C SER A 116 -17.94 -1.96 13.07
N PHE A 117 -18.11 -3.24 12.70
CA PHE A 117 -17.55 -3.80 11.47
C PHE A 117 -18.61 -4.53 10.65
N VAL A 118 -18.52 -4.39 9.33
CA VAL A 118 -19.19 -5.26 8.35
C VAL A 118 -18.11 -6.08 7.66
N ILE A 119 -18.16 -7.41 7.76
CA ILE A 119 -17.13 -8.31 7.24
C ILE A 119 -17.76 -9.32 6.29
N GLU A 120 -17.23 -9.39 5.06
CA GLU A 120 -17.56 -10.42 4.09
C GLU A 120 -16.52 -11.54 4.12
N ASP A 121 -16.95 -12.77 4.34
CA ASP A 121 -16.17 -13.98 4.06
C ASP A 121 -16.58 -14.53 2.70
N LYS A 122 -15.76 -14.29 1.68
CA LYS A 122 -16.02 -14.69 0.30
C LYS A 122 -16.06 -16.22 0.11
N ARG A 123 -15.24 -16.96 0.86
CA ARG A 123 -15.26 -18.44 0.80
C ARG A 123 -16.55 -19.01 1.36
N GLN A 124 -17.04 -18.46 2.49
CA GLN A 124 -18.30 -18.88 3.08
C GLN A 124 -19.51 -18.22 2.43
N LYS A 125 -19.31 -17.18 1.62
CA LYS A 125 -20.35 -16.32 1.03
C LYS A 125 -21.31 -15.79 2.11
N LYS A 126 -20.72 -15.31 3.22
CA LYS A 126 -21.44 -14.79 4.38
C LYS A 126 -20.99 -13.37 4.69
N LEU A 127 -21.95 -12.60 5.15
CA LEU A 127 -21.75 -11.27 5.71
C LEU A 127 -21.94 -11.34 7.22
N PHE A 128 -21.01 -10.76 7.96
CA PHE A 128 -21.03 -10.67 9.41
C PHE A 128 -21.13 -9.20 9.80
N LEU A 129 -22.00 -8.91 10.77
CA LEU A 129 -22.16 -7.61 11.40
C LEU A 129 -21.66 -7.72 12.82
N ILE A 130 -20.78 -6.80 13.22
CA ILE A 130 -20.14 -6.79 14.54
C ILE A 130 -20.39 -5.42 15.16
N SER A 131 -20.78 -5.40 16.42
CA SER A 131 -20.78 -4.22 17.29
C SER A 131 -20.06 -4.56 18.59
N ASN A 132 -19.19 -3.67 19.05
CA ASN A 132 -18.37 -3.84 20.25
C ASN A 132 -18.92 -3.06 21.45
N GLY A 133 -19.84 -2.10 21.27
CA GLY A 133 -20.53 -1.39 22.33
C GLY A 133 -19.65 -0.43 23.14
N HIS A 134 -18.58 0.14 22.55
CA HIS A 134 -17.71 1.08 23.26
C HIS A 134 -18.33 2.46 23.39
N GLY A 135 -19.09 2.92 22.43
CA GLY A 135 -19.67 4.26 22.39
C GLY A 135 -21.18 4.29 22.29
N ARG A 136 -21.81 3.19 21.87
CA ARG A 136 -23.24 3.08 21.57
C ARG A 136 -23.80 1.73 22.05
N ASP A 137 -25.12 1.61 22.10
CA ASP A 137 -25.79 0.34 22.37
C ASP A 137 -25.60 -0.65 21.21
N CYS A 138 -25.19 -1.88 21.52
CA CYS A 138 -24.91 -2.90 20.50
C CYS A 138 -26.12 -3.25 19.65
N ASP A 139 -27.32 -3.32 20.25
CA ASP A 139 -28.54 -3.70 19.52
C ASP A 139 -28.95 -2.59 18.55
N GLU A 140 -28.82 -1.32 18.95
CA GLU A 140 -29.09 -0.16 18.08
C GLU A 140 -28.09 -0.11 16.91
N GLU A 141 -26.81 -0.34 17.15
CA GLU A 141 -25.79 -0.39 16.09
C GLU A 141 -26.02 -1.54 15.10
N LEU A 142 -26.30 -2.74 15.60
CA LEU A 142 -26.59 -3.90 14.76
C LEU A 142 -27.84 -3.69 13.89
N GLU A 143 -28.88 -3.03 14.41
CA GLU A 143 -30.07 -2.68 13.60
C GLU A 143 -29.74 -1.62 12.53
N GLU A 144 -28.89 -0.64 12.84
CA GLU A 144 -28.40 0.34 11.86
C GLU A 144 -27.60 -0.36 10.73
N LEU A 145 -26.62 -1.21 11.08
CA LEU A 145 -25.85 -2.00 10.10
C LEU A 145 -26.75 -2.89 9.25
N LEU A 146 -27.73 -3.55 9.87
CA LEU A 146 -28.70 -4.36 9.15
C LEU A 146 -29.57 -3.51 8.20
N GLY A 147 -29.91 -2.29 8.61
CA GLY A 147 -30.58 -1.30 7.77
C GLY A 147 -29.77 -0.95 6.51
N LEU A 148 -28.46 -0.69 6.64
CA LEU A 148 -27.55 -0.45 5.51
C LEU A 148 -27.50 -1.66 4.56
N VAL A 149 -27.40 -2.86 5.11
CA VAL A 149 -27.38 -4.11 4.30
C VAL A 149 -28.70 -4.27 3.52
N ARG A 150 -29.86 -4.05 4.16
CA ARG A 150 -31.17 -4.12 3.51
C ARG A 150 -31.31 -3.08 2.42
N GLN A 151 -30.88 -1.83 2.65
CA GLN A 151 -30.90 -0.76 1.67
C GLN A 151 -30.02 -1.09 0.45
N ALA A 152 -28.80 -1.55 0.68
CA ALA A 152 -27.89 -1.98 -0.39
C ALA A 152 -28.45 -3.16 -1.21
N ALA A 153 -29.18 -4.09 -0.56
CA ALA A 153 -29.85 -5.20 -1.22
C ALA A 153 -31.06 -4.73 -2.04
N GLY A 154 -31.86 -3.76 -1.55
CA GLY A 154 -32.96 -3.14 -2.28
C GLY A 154 -32.51 -2.44 -3.54
N GLN A 155 -31.45 -1.62 -3.48
CA GLN A 155 -30.84 -0.99 -4.65
C GLN A 155 -30.42 -2.01 -5.72
N ALA A 156 -29.93 -3.18 -5.30
CA ALA A 156 -29.59 -4.28 -6.20
C ALA A 156 -30.78 -4.83 -6.98
N ALA A 157 -31.95 -4.89 -6.35
CA ALA A 157 -33.19 -5.35 -6.99
C ALA A 157 -33.68 -4.31 -8.03
N ASP A 158 -33.59 -3.04 -7.72
CA ASP A 158 -33.99 -1.93 -8.61
C ASP A 158 -33.09 -1.82 -9.84
N GLU A 159 -31.76 -1.95 -9.67
CA GLU A 159 -30.80 -1.99 -10.80
C GLU A 159 -31.04 -3.19 -11.73
N VAL A 160 -31.32 -4.37 -11.18
CA VAL A 160 -31.65 -5.57 -11.99
C VAL A 160 -32.99 -5.40 -12.69
N PHE A 161 -33.96 -4.71 -12.08
CA PHE A 161 -35.25 -4.43 -12.70
C PHE A 161 -35.13 -3.41 -13.82
N ALA A 162 -34.33 -2.37 -13.63
CA ALA A 162 -33.99 -1.39 -14.68
C ALA A 162 -33.29 -2.05 -15.88
N MET A 163 -32.31 -2.91 -15.65
CA MET A 163 -31.66 -3.69 -16.71
C MET A 163 -32.60 -4.63 -17.45
N LYS A 164 -33.58 -5.24 -16.79
CA LYS A 164 -34.57 -6.13 -17.42
C LYS A 164 -35.62 -5.36 -18.23
N SER A 165 -35.96 -4.14 -17.87
CA SER A 165 -36.94 -3.31 -18.63
C SER A 165 -36.36 -2.75 -19.93
N PHE A 166 -35.06 -2.57 -20.06
CA PHE A 166 -34.36 -2.16 -21.29
C PHE A 166 -34.16 -3.29 -22.31
N SER A 167 -34.37 -4.56 -21.94
CA SER A 167 -34.07 -5.74 -22.78
C SER A 167 -35.17 -6.14 -23.76
N LYS A 168 -36.22 -5.35 -23.99
CA LYS A 168 -37.34 -5.83 -24.82
C LYS A 168 -37.50 -5.22 -26.22
N ASN A 169 -36.80 -4.19 -26.64
CA ASN A 169 -36.85 -3.77 -28.04
C ASN A 169 -35.73 -2.76 -28.39
N ALA A 170 -34.55 -3.20 -28.77
CA ALA A 170 -33.73 -2.59 -29.83
C ALA A 170 -32.39 -3.38 -29.99
N PRO A 171 -31.87 -3.51 -31.22
CA PRO A 171 -30.55 -4.12 -31.44
C PRO A 171 -29.45 -3.12 -31.08
N GLY A 172 -28.55 -3.56 -30.20
CA GLY A 172 -27.20 -3.10 -30.07
C GLY A 172 -26.92 -1.59 -30.07
N MET A 173 -27.01 -0.96 -28.91
CA MET A 173 -26.19 0.19 -28.60
C MET A 173 -26.04 0.25 -27.07
N LEU A 174 -24.83 -0.11 -26.59
CA LEU A 174 -24.39 0.23 -25.25
C LEU A 174 -24.18 1.75 -25.23
N VAL A 175 -25.19 2.48 -24.78
CA VAL A 175 -25.00 3.87 -24.38
C VAL A 175 -24.46 3.81 -22.97
N ALA A 176 -23.15 3.99 -22.84
CA ALA A 176 -22.56 4.37 -21.56
C ALA A 176 -23.24 5.70 -21.16
N ASP A 177 -23.83 5.73 -19.96
CA ASP A 177 -24.39 6.95 -19.40
C ASP A 177 -23.25 7.93 -19.14
N SER A 178 -23.02 8.85 -20.07
CA SER A 178 -21.96 9.84 -20.09
C SER A 178 -22.42 11.16 -19.49
N SER A 179 -23.03 11.12 -18.32
CA SER A 179 -23.39 12.32 -17.56
C SER A 179 -22.46 12.59 -16.35
N ALA A 180 -21.34 11.87 -16.22
CA ALA A 180 -20.23 12.31 -15.39
C ALA A 180 -19.43 13.37 -16.17
N GLY A 181 -19.27 14.56 -15.59
CA GLY A 181 -18.72 15.74 -16.22
C GLY A 181 -17.52 15.49 -17.12
N GLN A 182 -17.63 15.85 -18.37
CA GLN A 182 -16.51 16.04 -19.28
C GLN A 182 -15.78 17.31 -18.83
N GLY A 183 -15.01 17.22 -17.73
CA GLY A 183 -13.94 18.15 -17.46
C GLY A 183 -12.80 17.87 -18.46
N GLU A 184 -12.11 18.90 -18.91
CA GLU A 184 -10.89 18.72 -19.68
C GLU A 184 -9.96 17.75 -18.95
N PRO A 185 -9.21 16.87 -19.67
CA PRO A 185 -8.28 15.96 -19.05
C PRO A 185 -7.30 16.75 -18.18
N GLY A 186 -7.15 16.36 -16.92
CA GLY A 186 -6.31 17.05 -15.97
C GLY A 186 -4.83 17.02 -16.39
N GLU A 187 -4.12 18.06 -16.06
CA GLU A 187 -2.68 18.15 -16.26
C GLU A 187 -1.97 17.10 -15.39
N ILE A 188 -1.04 16.34 -16.00
CA ILE A 188 -0.17 15.40 -15.30
C ILE A 188 1.19 16.08 -15.13
N CYS A 189 1.61 16.26 -13.87
CA CYS A 189 2.94 16.76 -13.54
C CYS A 189 3.72 15.66 -12.81
N ALA A 190 5.00 15.50 -13.15
CA ALA A 190 5.92 14.62 -12.43
C ALA A 190 6.95 15.44 -11.66
N ASN A 191 7.39 14.96 -10.49
CA ASN A 191 8.48 15.57 -9.73
C ASN A 191 9.87 15.36 -10.36
N PHE A 192 9.93 14.62 -11.48
CA PHE A 192 11.12 14.43 -12.30
C PHE A 192 10.85 14.77 -13.76
N THR A 193 11.84 15.36 -14.44
CA THR A 193 11.91 15.21 -15.90
C THR A 193 12.42 13.81 -16.23
N LYS A 194 12.17 13.30 -17.44
CA LYS A 194 12.71 12.00 -17.87
C LYS A 194 14.23 11.97 -17.69
N GLU A 195 14.94 12.99 -18.18
CA GLU A 195 16.41 13.08 -18.13
C GLU A 195 16.92 13.07 -16.68
N ALA A 196 16.26 13.79 -15.76
CA ALA A 196 16.63 13.82 -14.36
C ALA A 196 16.43 12.45 -13.70
N TYR A 197 15.32 11.74 -14.02
CA TYR A 197 15.08 10.39 -13.52
C TYR A 197 16.14 9.40 -14.03
N LEU A 198 16.47 9.43 -15.32
CA LEU A 198 17.53 8.59 -15.90
C LEU A 198 18.87 8.84 -15.22
N THR A 199 19.20 10.11 -14.95
CA THR A 199 20.42 10.47 -14.23
C THR A 199 20.42 9.93 -12.81
N ALA A 200 19.32 10.05 -12.08
CA ALA A 200 19.20 9.53 -10.72
C ALA A 200 19.33 7.99 -10.67
N VAL A 201 18.72 7.28 -11.62
CA VAL A 201 18.90 5.82 -11.77
C VAL A 201 20.36 5.48 -12.06
N GLN A 202 21.04 6.23 -12.93
CA GLN A 202 22.44 6.00 -13.23
C GLN A 202 23.33 6.22 -11.98
N CYS A 203 23.09 7.29 -11.19
CA CYS A 203 23.81 7.53 -9.94
C CYS A 203 23.56 6.37 -8.93
N MET A 204 22.33 5.88 -8.85
CA MET A 204 22.02 4.73 -7.96
C MET A 204 22.78 3.46 -8.39
N ILE A 205 22.90 3.21 -9.70
CA ILE A 205 23.72 2.10 -10.24
C ILE A 205 25.19 2.28 -9.84
N GLU A 206 25.71 3.51 -9.88
CA GLU A 206 27.08 3.83 -9.44
C GLU A 206 27.30 3.47 -7.96
N TYR A 207 26.36 3.85 -7.06
CA TYR A 207 26.41 3.44 -5.64
C TYR A 207 26.40 1.92 -5.45
N ILE A 208 25.67 1.19 -6.29
CA ILE A 208 25.65 -0.27 -6.27
C ILE A 208 26.99 -0.86 -6.72
N ILE A 209 27.60 -0.31 -7.78
CA ILE A 209 28.90 -0.75 -8.30
C ILE A 209 30.02 -0.44 -7.29
N GLU A 210 29.96 0.69 -6.61
CA GLU A 210 30.91 1.07 -5.56
C GLU A 210 30.77 0.24 -4.29
N GLY A 211 29.63 -0.45 -4.13
CA GLY A 211 29.39 -1.39 -3.03
C GLY A 211 28.73 -0.76 -1.80
N ASP A 212 28.17 0.44 -1.92
CA ASP A 212 27.37 1.08 -0.86
C ASP A 212 26.10 0.31 -0.55
N ILE A 213 25.42 -0.16 -1.60
CA ILE A 213 24.17 -0.92 -1.54
C ILE A 213 24.16 -2.04 -2.59
N TYR A 214 23.27 -3.02 -2.42
CA TYR A 214 23.06 -4.10 -3.41
C TYR A 214 21.87 -3.82 -4.32
N ILE A 215 20.83 -3.17 -3.79
CA ILE A 215 19.59 -2.85 -4.46
C ILE A 215 18.94 -1.66 -3.74
N ALA A 216 18.30 -0.75 -4.47
CA ALA A 216 17.39 0.22 -3.87
C ALA A 216 16.20 0.46 -4.79
N ASN A 217 15.07 0.86 -4.20
CA ASN A 217 13.85 1.18 -4.94
C ASN A 217 13.83 2.67 -5.27
N MET A 218 13.98 3.02 -6.56
CA MET A 218 13.92 4.40 -7.05
C MET A 218 12.50 4.76 -7.46
N THR A 219 12.00 5.94 -7.03
CA THR A 219 10.62 6.33 -7.27
C THR A 219 10.47 7.74 -7.82
N GLN A 220 9.33 7.99 -8.46
CA GLN A 220 8.86 9.31 -8.81
C GLN A 220 7.40 9.48 -8.39
N GLN A 221 6.95 10.71 -8.24
CA GLN A 221 5.58 11.06 -7.91
C GLN A 221 4.92 11.77 -9.09
N LEU A 222 3.72 11.29 -9.46
CA LEU A 222 2.86 11.96 -10.41
C LEU A 222 1.76 12.70 -9.65
N ARG A 223 1.50 13.95 -10.06
CA ARG A 223 0.42 14.79 -9.55
C ARG A 223 -0.60 15.02 -10.66
N ILE A 224 -1.86 14.70 -10.40
CA ILE A 224 -2.92 14.78 -11.39
C ILE A 224 -4.10 15.56 -10.79
N THR A 225 -4.52 16.64 -11.44
CA THR A 225 -5.78 17.30 -11.12
C THR A 225 -6.90 16.61 -11.91
N SER A 226 -7.90 16.09 -11.22
CA SER A 226 -9.02 15.39 -11.88
C SER A 226 -10.34 15.67 -11.20
N PRO A 227 -11.43 15.86 -11.97
CA PRO A 227 -12.78 16.01 -11.44
C PRO A 227 -13.42 14.67 -11.01
N VAL A 228 -12.78 13.54 -11.28
CA VAL A 228 -13.29 12.21 -10.89
C VAL A 228 -13.31 12.11 -9.37
N PRO A 229 -14.46 11.84 -8.72
CA PRO A 229 -14.50 11.64 -7.28
C PRO A 229 -13.67 10.45 -6.83
N PRO A 230 -12.98 10.51 -5.67
CA PRO A 230 -12.09 9.45 -5.19
C PRO A 230 -12.77 8.07 -5.09
N TYR A 231 -14.01 8.02 -4.63
CA TYR A 231 -14.75 6.75 -4.54
C TYR A 231 -15.12 6.19 -5.92
N GLU A 232 -15.38 7.05 -6.91
CA GLU A 232 -15.61 6.60 -8.29
C GLU A 232 -14.31 6.03 -8.91
N MET A 233 -13.17 6.68 -8.66
CA MET A 233 -11.86 6.16 -9.02
C MET A 233 -11.65 4.77 -8.39
N PHE A 234 -11.94 4.62 -7.09
CA PHE A 234 -11.86 3.33 -6.40
C PHE A 234 -12.73 2.26 -7.07
N ARG A 235 -13.99 2.57 -7.39
CA ARG A 235 -14.90 1.64 -8.06
C ARG A 235 -14.38 1.17 -9.42
N LYS A 236 -13.81 2.08 -10.22
CA LYS A 236 -13.20 1.75 -11.51
C LYS A 236 -11.96 0.88 -11.33
N LEU A 237 -11.06 1.28 -10.42
CA LEU A 237 -9.81 0.58 -10.15
C LEU A 237 -10.07 -0.85 -9.63
N ARG A 238 -10.96 -0.99 -8.66
CA ARG A 238 -11.41 -2.26 -8.10
C ARG A 238 -11.93 -3.24 -9.17
N ARG A 239 -12.65 -2.72 -10.14
CA ARG A 239 -13.27 -3.51 -11.23
C ARG A 239 -12.27 -3.93 -12.30
N ASN A 240 -11.39 -3.00 -12.68
CA ASN A 240 -10.45 -3.20 -13.78
C ASN A 240 -9.12 -3.80 -13.33
N ASN A 241 -8.74 -3.58 -12.09
CA ASN A 241 -7.48 -4.05 -11.48
C ASN A 241 -7.73 -4.64 -10.08
N PRO A 242 -8.44 -5.77 -10.00
CA PRO A 242 -8.73 -6.40 -8.73
C PRO A 242 -7.44 -6.78 -7.99
N SER A 243 -7.41 -6.56 -6.68
CA SER A 243 -6.26 -6.81 -5.81
C SER A 243 -6.68 -7.47 -4.51
N PRO A 244 -5.77 -8.22 -3.83
CA PRO A 244 -6.07 -8.85 -2.55
C PRO A 244 -6.01 -7.90 -1.35
N PHE A 245 -5.29 -6.77 -1.46
CA PHE A 245 -5.03 -5.82 -0.38
C PHE A 245 -5.39 -4.39 -0.79
N GLY A 246 -6.52 -4.22 -1.47
CA GLY A 246 -7.05 -2.91 -1.82
C GLY A 246 -7.79 -2.24 -0.67
N GLY A 247 -8.23 -1.00 -0.88
CA GLY A 247 -9.06 -0.30 0.09
C GLY A 247 -9.39 1.13 -0.32
N TYR A 248 -10.38 1.67 0.38
CA TYR A 248 -10.76 3.07 0.31
C TYR A 248 -10.89 3.63 1.72
N PHE A 249 -10.17 4.70 2.01
CA PHE A 249 -10.20 5.38 3.31
C PHE A 249 -10.62 6.83 3.10
N ASN A 250 -11.62 7.28 3.84
CA ASN A 250 -12.06 8.66 3.86
C ASN A 250 -11.74 9.31 5.20
N TYR A 251 -10.72 10.16 5.25
CA TYR A 251 -10.31 10.90 6.43
C TYR A 251 -10.85 12.34 6.47
N GLY A 252 -11.87 12.63 5.65
CA GLY A 252 -12.45 13.98 5.52
C GLY A 252 -11.56 14.89 4.66
N SER A 253 -10.43 15.33 5.20
CA SER A 253 -9.49 16.25 4.49
C SER A 253 -8.71 15.59 3.35
N PHE A 254 -8.64 14.28 3.29
CA PHE A 254 -8.04 13.52 2.19
C PHE A 254 -8.62 12.12 2.11
N GLN A 255 -8.49 11.50 0.94
CA GLN A 255 -8.94 10.14 0.68
C GLN A 255 -7.80 9.30 0.13
N VAL A 256 -7.84 7.99 0.42
CA VAL A 256 -6.87 7.01 -0.09
C VAL A 256 -7.59 5.97 -0.93
N VAL A 257 -7.13 5.79 -2.17
CA VAL A 257 -7.62 4.80 -3.14
C VAL A 257 -6.52 3.80 -3.40
N CYS A 258 -6.65 2.58 -2.90
CA CYS A 258 -5.61 1.56 -2.93
C CYS A 258 -6.03 0.31 -3.69
N ALA A 259 -5.14 -0.21 -4.54
CA ALA A 259 -5.26 -1.51 -5.21
C ALA A 259 -3.95 -2.31 -5.08
N SER A 260 -3.41 -2.38 -3.86
CA SER A 260 -2.14 -3.06 -3.62
C SER A 260 -2.22 -4.57 -3.83
N PRO A 261 -1.26 -5.17 -4.55
CA PRO A 261 -1.15 -6.61 -4.70
C PRO A 261 -0.30 -7.27 -3.60
N GLU A 262 0.43 -6.51 -2.78
CA GLU A 262 1.51 -7.01 -1.94
C GLU A 262 1.17 -6.92 -0.45
N ARG A 263 1.32 -8.05 0.27
CA ARG A 263 1.26 -8.07 1.74
C ARG A 263 2.61 -7.65 2.29
N PHE A 264 2.59 -6.75 3.27
CA PHE A 264 3.76 -6.41 4.05
C PHE A 264 3.94 -7.39 5.21
N LEU A 265 3.01 -7.38 6.17
CA LEU A 265 3.08 -8.21 7.38
C LEU A 265 1.69 -8.73 7.75
N GLN A 266 1.64 -9.99 8.17
CA GLN A 266 0.49 -10.57 8.83
C GLN A 266 0.90 -11.22 10.15
N VAL A 267 0.06 -11.06 11.17
CA VAL A 267 0.13 -11.86 12.41
C VAL A 267 -1.21 -12.59 12.56
N ARG A 268 -1.13 -13.89 12.80
CA ARG A 268 -2.30 -14.75 13.08
C ARG A 268 -1.96 -15.71 14.21
N GLY A 269 -2.61 -15.53 15.38
CA GLY A 269 -2.38 -16.35 16.55
C GLY A 269 -0.90 -16.38 16.98
N GLY A 270 -0.20 -15.23 16.88
CA GLY A 270 1.22 -15.09 17.18
C GLY A 270 2.17 -15.54 16.07
N ARG A 271 1.69 -16.16 14.99
CA ARG A 271 2.50 -16.46 13.81
C ARG A 271 2.61 -15.23 12.93
N VAL A 272 3.85 -14.78 12.71
CA VAL A 272 4.20 -13.71 11.79
C VAL A 272 4.43 -14.28 10.40
N GLU A 273 3.97 -13.58 9.37
CA GLU A 273 4.23 -13.90 7.96
C GLU A 273 4.52 -12.63 7.18
N THR A 274 5.54 -12.67 6.31
CA THR A 274 5.80 -11.67 5.27
C THR A 274 6.01 -12.37 3.94
N ARG A 275 5.57 -11.70 2.84
CA ARG A 275 5.48 -12.35 1.54
C ARG A 275 5.94 -11.43 0.41
N PRO A 276 7.25 -11.18 0.29
CA PRO A 276 7.79 -10.32 -0.75
C PRO A 276 7.59 -10.89 -2.14
N ILE A 277 7.32 -9.99 -3.09
CA ILE A 277 7.14 -10.27 -4.50
C ILE A 277 8.25 -9.57 -5.29
N LYS A 278 8.94 -10.30 -6.17
CA LYS A 278 9.82 -9.76 -7.20
C LYS A 278 9.64 -10.56 -8.48
N GLY A 279 9.79 -9.88 -9.59
CA GLY A 279 9.55 -10.51 -10.89
C GLY A 279 8.07 -10.75 -11.19
N THR A 280 7.63 -10.22 -12.32
CA THR A 280 6.26 -10.36 -12.81
C THR A 280 6.31 -10.63 -14.30
N ARG A 281 5.50 -11.58 -14.77
CA ARG A 281 5.27 -11.82 -16.21
C ARG A 281 3.79 -11.84 -16.50
N LYS A 282 3.40 -11.32 -17.65
CA LYS A 282 2.02 -11.40 -18.13
C LYS A 282 1.65 -12.85 -18.43
N ARG A 283 0.36 -13.17 -18.37
CA ARG A 283 -0.15 -14.43 -18.88
C ARG A 283 0.00 -14.49 -20.41
N GLY A 284 0.31 -15.65 -20.93
CA GLY A 284 0.39 -15.88 -22.36
C GLY A 284 -0.98 -15.96 -23.01
N SER A 285 -1.08 -15.50 -24.26
CA SER A 285 -2.31 -15.59 -25.07
C SER A 285 -2.64 -17.02 -25.50
N THR A 286 -1.65 -17.92 -25.45
CA THR A 286 -1.79 -19.35 -25.73
C THR A 286 -1.18 -20.20 -24.62
N PRO A 287 -1.63 -21.44 -24.41
CA PRO A 287 -1.04 -22.33 -23.39
C PRO A 287 0.47 -22.55 -23.55
N LYS A 288 0.99 -22.48 -24.76
CA LYS A 288 2.43 -22.63 -25.05
C LYS A 288 3.21 -21.39 -24.62
N GLU A 289 2.71 -20.21 -24.94
CA GLU A 289 3.28 -18.93 -24.54
C GLU A 289 3.20 -18.76 -23.00
N ASP A 290 2.07 -19.12 -22.40
CA ASP A 290 1.85 -19.08 -20.96
C ASP A 290 2.88 -19.96 -20.21
N ALA A 291 3.07 -21.17 -20.66
CA ALA A 291 4.08 -22.08 -20.13
C ALA A 291 5.52 -21.58 -20.35
N PHE A 292 5.78 -20.87 -21.44
CA PHE A 292 7.08 -20.25 -21.71
C PHE A 292 7.36 -19.11 -20.74
N LEU A 293 6.44 -18.16 -20.60
CA LEU A 293 6.58 -16.99 -19.70
C LEU A 293 6.72 -17.42 -18.23
N ARG A 294 5.95 -18.44 -17.81
CA ARG A 294 6.11 -19.03 -16.48
C ARG A 294 7.52 -19.59 -16.25
N ARG A 295 8.04 -20.38 -17.20
CA ARG A 295 9.40 -20.95 -17.10
C ARG A 295 10.48 -19.88 -17.15
N GLU A 296 10.30 -18.86 -17.98
CA GLU A 296 11.23 -17.73 -18.07
C GLU A 296 11.36 -17.04 -16.71
N LEU A 297 10.23 -16.73 -16.04
CA LEU A 297 10.23 -16.20 -14.70
C LEU A 297 10.87 -17.15 -13.68
N GLU A 298 10.50 -18.44 -13.75
CA GLU A 298 11.04 -19.48 -12.85
C GLU A 298 12.55 -19.67 -13.00
N GLN A 299 13.14 -19.33 -14.16
CA GLN A 299 14.57 -19.47 -14.46
C GLN A 299 15.32 -18.12 -14.40
N SER A 300 14.64 -17.01 -14.22
CA SER A 300 15.25 -15.69 -14.17
C SER A 300 16.23 -15.56 -13.00
N LYS A 301 17.51 -15.40 -13.32
CA LYS A 301 18.56 -15.20 -12.32
C LYS A 301 18.45 -13.85 -11.66
N LYS A 302 18.11 -12.79 -12.44
CA LYS A 302 17.92 -11.42 -11.95
C LYS A 302 16.82 -11.40 -10.89
N ASP A 303 15.59 -11.84 -11.25
CA ASP A 303 14.44 -11.81 -10.33
C ASP A 303 14.70 -12.62 -9.05
N LYS A 304 15.38 -13.77 -9.16
CA LYS A 304 15.78 -14.59 -7.99
C LYS A 304 16.81 -13.91 -7.09
N SER A 305 17.80 -13.26 -7.67
CA SER A 305 18.83 -12.54 -6.90
C SER A 305 18.22 -11.38 -6.14
N GLU A 306 17.37 -10.60 -6.80
CA GLU A 306 16.65 -9.50 -6.15
C GLU A 306 15.75 -10.00 -5.01
N LEU A 307 14.96 -11.06 -5.27
CA LEU A 307 14.09 -11.64 -4.24
C LEU A 307 14.88 -12.21 -3.06
N LEU A 308 16.03 -12.83 -3.31
CA LEU A 308 16.88 -13.39 -2.24
C LEU A 308 17.41 -12.30 -1.29
N MET A 309 17.81 -11.15 -1.83
CA MET A 309 18.27 -10.01 -1.02
C MET A 309 17.15 -9.49 -0.10
N ILE A 310 15.94 -9.40 -0.63
CA ILE A 310 14.77 -8.98 0.17
C ILE A 310 14.40 -10.02 1.23
N VAL A 311 14.44 -11.31 0.88
CA VAL A 311 14.20 -12.42 1.84
C VAL A 311 15.19 -12.35 3.02
N ASP A 312 16.46 -12.08 2.75
CA ASP A 312 17.46 -12.00 3.82
C ASP A 312 17.25 -10.77 4.70
N LEU A 313 16.91 -9.64 4.10
CA LEU A 313 16.56 -8.41 4.81
C LEU A 313 15.34 -8.60 5.72
N GLU A 314 14.25 -9.16 5.21
CA GLU A 314 13.03 -9.39 5.98
C GLU A 314 13.22 -10.46 7.07
N ARG A 315 14.03 -11.48 6.82
CA ARG A 315 14.44 -12.42 7.88
C ARG A 315 15.18 -11.72 9.01
N ASN A 316 16.09 -10.80 8.68
CA ASN A 316 16.80 -10.00 9.68
C ASN A 316 15.84 -9.15 10.50
N ASP A 317 14.89 -8.48 9.87
CA ASP A 317 13.87 -7.66 10.53
C ASP A 317 13.02 -8.51 11.50
N LEU A 318 12.50 -9.64 11.05
CA LEU A 318 11.70 -10.55 11.88
C LEU A 318 12.50 -11.14 13.05
N ASN A 319 13.82 -11.43 12.90
CA ASN A 319 14.64 -11.94 13.97
C ASN A 319 14.80 -10.98 15.15
N ARG A 320 14.52 -9.69 14.97
CA ARG A 320 14.58 -8.69 16.05
C ARG A 320 13.46 -8.85 17.08
N VAL A 321 12.32 -9.43 16.69
CA VAL A 321 11.09 -9.49 17.52
C VAL A 321 10.47 -10.89 17.61
N CYS A 322 10.89 -11.81 16.79
CA CYS A 322 10.41 -13.19 16.84
C CYS A 322 11.22 -14.04 17.83
N VAL A 323 10.63 -15.13 18.27
CA VAL A 323 11.31 -16.14 19.13
C VAL A 323 12.58 -16.63 18.41
N PRO A 324 13.74 -16.63 19.06
CA PRO A 324 14.98 -17.08 18.46
C PRO A 324 14.87 -18.46 17.83
N GLY A 325 15.27 -18.58 16.55
CA GLY A 325 15.21 -19.83 15.78
C GLY A 325 13.83 -20.15 15.16
N SER A 326 12.79 -19.33 15.38
CA SER A 326 11.47 -19.52 14.76
C SER A 326 11.40 -18.98 13.33
N VAL A 327 12.24 -18.00 12.99
CA VAL A 327 12.23 -17.37 11.66
C VAL A 327 12.77 -18.32 10.60
N ARG A 328 11.95 -18.63 9.61
CA ARG A 328 12.30 -19.56 8.52
C ARG A 328 11.62 -19.18 7.21
N VAL A 329 12.26 -19.50 6.10
CA VAL A 329 11.70 -19.42 4.76
C VAL A 329 10.91 -20.70 4.49
N THR A 330 9.62 -20.59 4.28
CA THR A 330 8.73 -21.75 4.01
C THR A 330 8.56 -21.98 2.52
N GLU A 331 8.66 -20.91 1.72
CA GLU A 331 8.65 -20.95 0.26
C GLU A 331 9.75 -20.03 -0.25
N LEU A 332 10.60 -20.53 -1.15
CA LEU A 332 11.66 -19.76 -1.79
C LEU A 332 11.53 -19.88 -3.31
N PHE A 333 11.37 -18.74 -3.99
CA PHE A 333 11.22 -18.66 -5.45
C PHE A 333 10.04 -19.45 -6.00
N ALA A 334 8.91 -19.44 -5.31
CA ALA A 334 7.68 -20.02 -5.83
C ALA A 334 7.05 -19.08 -6.88
N VAL A 335 6.51 -19.70 -7.95
CA VAL A 335 5.74 -18.95 -8.96
C VAL A 335 4.26 -19.08 -8.67
N GLU A 336 3.61 -17.97 -8.37
CA GLU A 336 2.16 -17.88 -8.23
C GLU A 336 1.50 -17.46 -9.53
N GLU A 337 0.38 -18.12 -9.82
CA GLU A 337 -0.41 -17.89 -11.01
C GLU A 337 -1.67 -17.07 -10.68
N TYR A 338 -1.76 -15.89 -11.27
CA TYR A 338 -2.93 -15.05 -11.22
C TYR A 338 -3.64 -15.02 -12.57
N ALA A 339 -4.83 -14.45 -12.61
CA ALA A 339 -5.61 -14.39 -13.85
C ALA A 339 -4.88 -13.65 -14.99
N THR A 340 -4.10 -12.63 -14.65
CA THR A 340 -3.44 -11.72 -15.60
C THR A 340 -1.92 -11.78 -15.60
N VAL A 341 -1.32 -12.33 -14.53
CA VAL A 341 0.13 -12.34 -14.34
C VAL A 341 0.62 -13.59 -13.61
N PHE A 342 1.92 -13.84 -13.72
CA PHE A 342 2.72 -14.69 -12.84
C PHE A 342 3.55 -13.81 -11.91
N HIS A 343 3.68 -14.17 -10.66
CA HIS A 343 4.57 -13.55 -9.69
C HIS A 343 5.58 -14.54 -9.14
N LEU A 344 6.84 -14.12 -9.00
CA LEU A 344 7.85 -14.85 -8.24
C LEU A 344 7.82 -14.36 -6.80
N ILE A 345 7.54 -15.26 -5.86
CA ILE A 345 7.36 -14.94 -4.46
C ILE A 345 8.28 -15.77 -3.55
N SER A 346 8.47 -15.28 -2.34
CA SER A 346 8.98 -16.06 -1.23
C SER A 346 8.07 -15.86 -0.01
N ASN A 347 8.10 -16.80 0.92
CA ASN A 347 7.30 -16.70 2.14
C ASN A 347 8.19 -16.92 3.36
N ILE A 348 8.22 -15.95 4.26
CA ILE A 348 8.99 -15.98 5.50
C ILE A 348 8.01 -15.97 6.67
N VAL A 349 8.23 -16.87 7.63
CA VAL A 349 7.41 -16.96 8.83
C VAL A 349 8.25 -16.93 10.09
N GLY A 350 7.65 -16.48 11.19
CA GLY A 350 8.24 -16.51 12.52
C GLY A 350 7.16 -16.64 13.59
N GLU A 351 7.55 -16.78 14.84
CA GLU A 351 6.68 -16.72 16.01
C GLU A 351 6.98 -15.44 16.77
N LEU A 352 6.00 -14.55 16.93
CA LEU A 352 6.17 -13.29 17.66
C LEU A 352 6.57 -13.57 19.11
N GLY A 353 7.54 -12.85 19.62
CA GLY A 353 7.97 -13.00 21.01
C GLY A 353 6.81 -12.77 21.99
N PRO A 354 6.73 -13.50 23.11
CA PRO A 354 5.57 -13.49 24.00
C PRO A 354 5.27 -12.10 24.61
N GLU A 355 6.30 -11.26 24.76
CA GLU A 355 6.16 -9.89 25.29
C GLU A 355 6.04 -8.84 24.19
N MET A 356 6.15 -9.27 22.92
CA MET A 356 6.08 -8.37 21.76
C MET A 356 4.65 -8.13 21.32
N THR A 357 4.36 -6.92 20.87
CA THR A 357 3.12 -6.53 20.25
C THR A 357 3.29 -6.40 18.73
N VAL A 358 2.20 -6.27 18.00
CA VAL A 358 2.24 -5.94 16.57
C VAL A 358 2.96 -4.61 16.33
N MET A 359 2.89 -3.66 17.28
CA MET A 359 3.60 -2.38 17.16
C MET A 359 5.12 -2.59 17.24
N ASP A 360 5.62 -3.48 18.11
CA ASP A 360 7.04 -3.84 18.16
C ASP A 360 7.50 -4.49 16.84
N LEU A 361 6.65 -5.32 16.22
CA LEU A 361 6.92 -5.91 14.91
C LEU A 361 6.98 -4.84 13.80
N LEU A 362 6.04 -3.89 13.80
CA LEU A 362 6.05 -2.78 12.84
C LEU A 362 7.31 -1.93 13.00
N GLU A 363 7.70 -1.55 14.20
CA GLU A 363 8.93 -0.79 14.45
C GLU A 363 10.20 -1.55 14.01
N ALA A 364 10.20 -2.87 14.09
CA ALA A 364 11.34 -3.69 13.67
C ALA A 364 11.46 -3.85 12.15
N ALA A 365 10.33 -3.93 11.43
CA ALA A 365 10.29 -4.28 10.02
C ALA A 365 10.04 -3.11 9.07
N PHE A 366 9.41 -2.03 9.56
CA PHE A 366 9.00 -0.89 8.73
C PHE A 366 10.14 0.13 8.55
N PRO A 367 10.29 0.74 7.35
CA PRO A 367 9.56 0.44 6.11
C PRO A 367 9.99 -0.92 5.51
N GLY A 368 9.12 -1.50 4.69
CA GLY A 368 9.34 -2.81 4.10
C GLY A 368 10.62 -2.89 3.24
N GLY A 369 11.27 -4.05 3.26
CA GLY A 369 12.49 -4.28 2.49
C GLY A 369 12.29 -4.19 0.99
N SER A 370 11.13 -4.67 0.49
CA SER A 370 10.84 -4.73 -0.96
C SER A 370 10.74 -3.36 -1.62
N ILE A 371 10.50 -2.28 -0.82
CA ILE A 371 10.30 -0.90 -1.30
C ILE A 371 11.39 0.07 -0.80
N THR A 372 12.38 -0.40 -0.08
CA THR A 372 13.57 0.36 0.34
C THR A 372 14.81 -0.14 -0.38
N GLY A 373 15.56 -1.03 0.19
CA GLY A 373 16.76 -1.62 -0.39
C GLY A 373 17.64 -2.32 0.64
N ALA A 374 18.78 -2.81 0.22
CA ALA A 374 19.72 -3.54 1.06
C ALA A 374 21.16 -3.01 0.91
N PRO A 375 21.87 -2.68 2.01
CA PRO A 375 21.39 -2.56 3.40
C PRO A 375 20.33 -1.45 3.57
N LYS A 376 19.30 -1.66 4.41
CA LYS A 376 18.11 -0.80 4.51
C LYS A 376 18.45 0.67 4.78
N LEU A 377 19.20 0.95 5.83
CA LEU A 377 19.51 2.30 6.26
C LEU A 377 20.26 3.09 5.17
N ARG A 378 21.31 2.48 4.59
CA ARG A 378 22.09 3.12 3.53
C ARG A 378 21.29 3.35 2.26
N ALA A 379 20.44 2.40 1.90
CA ALA A 379 19.51 2.55 0.78
C ALA A 379 18.53 3.71 1.00
N MET A 380 18.00 3.88 2.20
CA MET A 380 17.09 4.99 2.54
C MET A 380 17.81 6.36 2.49
N GLU A 381 19.08 6.44 2.90
CA GLU A 381 19.89 7.65 2.77
C GLU A 381 20.09 8.05 1.29
N ILE A 382 20.43 7.08 0.44
CA ILE A 382 20.63 7.28 -1.00
C ILE A 382 19.30 7.64 -1.70
N ILE A 383 18.20 7.00 -1.30
CA ILE A 383 16.86 7.35 -1.77
C ILE A 383 16.54 8.83 -1.46
N ASP A 384 16.77 9.29 -0.22
CA ASP A 384 16.55 10.69 0.14
C ASP A 384 17.50 11.64 -0.61
N GLU A 385 18.66 11.16 -1.02
CA GLU A 385 19.60 11.94 -1.83
C GLU A 385 19.16 12.12 -3.29
N LEU A 386 18.64 11.06 -3.89
CA LEU A 386 18.40 11.00 -5.33
C LEU A 386 16.95 11.31 -5.73
N GLU A 387 15.97 11.07 -4.85
CA GLU A 387 14.56 11.37 -5.15
C GLU A 387 14.28 12.88 -5.01
N HIS A 388 13.39 13.41 -5.85
CA HIS A 388 13.03 14.84 -5.89
C HIS A 388 11.73 15.14 -5.09
N GLY A 389 11.49 14.45 -3.99
CA GLY A 389 10.32 14.68 -3.13
C GLY A 389 10.15 13.62 -2.06
N GLY A 390 9.37 13.93 -1.04
CA GLY A 390 8.97 12.95 -0.02
C GLY A 390 7.98 11.95 -0.58
N ARG A 391 8.12 10.68 -0.21
CA ARG A 391 7.22 9.59 -0.67
C ARG A 391 5.83 9.65 -0.04
N ASN A 392 5.72 10.27 1.12
CA ASN A 392 4.46 10.41 1.86
C ASN A 392 3.83 9.05 2.17
N LEU A 393 2.56 8.84 1.79
CA LEU A 393 1.87 7.56 1.98
C LEU A 393 2.43 6.45 1.08
N TYR A 394 2.92 6.79 -0.11
CA TYR A 394 3.47 5.82 -1.05
C TYR A 394 4.63 5.04 -0.43
N THR A 395 4.67 3.74 -0.64
CA THR A 395 5.60 2.79 0.01
C THR A 395 5.48 2.72 1.53
N GLY A 396 4.42 3.29 2.10
CA GLY A 396 3.98 3.05 3.46
C GLY A 396 3.22 1.72 3.58
N SER A 397 2.34 1.64 4.57
CA SER A 397 1.53 0.45 4.84
C SER A 397 0.13 0.80 5.33
N MET A 398 -0.88 0.09 4.84
CA MET A 398 -2.29 0.19 5.25
C MET A 398 -2.80 -1.16 5.70
N GLY A 399 -3.64 -1.17 6.73
CA GLY A 399 -4.20 -2.43 7.22
C GLY A 399 -4.94 -2.27 8.54
N TYR A 400 -4.96 -3.34 9.32
CA TYR A 400 -5.62 -3.35 10.61
C TYR A 400 -4.75 -3.98 11.70
N LEU A 401 -5.01 -3.53 12.94
CA LEU A 401 -4.55 -4.08 14.21
C LEU A 401 -5.77 -4.59 14.98
N SER A 402 -5.81 -5.87 15.29
CA SER A 402 -6.87 -6.46 16.12
C SER A 402 -6.46 -6.46 17.61
N LEU A 403 -7.44 -6.29 18.51
CA LEU A 403 -7.20 -6.34 19.96
C LEU A 403 -6.81 -7.74 20.46
N ASP A 404 -6.98 -8.79 19.65
CA ASP A 404 -6.47 -10.14 19.97
C ASP A 404 -4.97 -10.30 19.70
N GLY A 405 -4.34 -9.31 19.06
CA GLY A 405 -2.93 -9.30 18.69
C GLY A 405 -2.67 -9.75 17.25
N ASP A 406 -3.69 -9.95 16.45
CA ASP A 406 -3.58 -10.23 15.03
C ASP A 406 -3.48 -8.93 14.22
N CYS A 407 -2.90 -8.99 13.02
CA CYS A 407 -2.87 -7.89 12.07
C CYS A 407 -2.76 -8.37 10.62
N ASP A 408 -3.06 -7.51 9.68
CA ASP A 408 -2.73 -7.70 8.26
C ASP A 408 -2.51 -6.33 7.61
N PHE A 409 -1.32 -6.10 7.10
CA PHE A 409 -0.86 -4.86 6.49
C PHE A 409 -0.33 -5.11 5.09
N ASN A 410 -0.65 -4.21 4.16
CA ASN A 410 -0.13 -4.21 2.80
C ASN A 410 1.11 -3.31 2.67
N ILE A 411 1.76 -3.35 1.50
CA ILE A 411 2.65 -2.29 1.01
C ILE A 411 1.79 -1.31 0.20
N VAL A 412 1.89 -0.01 0.48
CA VAL A 412 1.14 1.02 -0.25
C VAL A 412 1.81 1.29 -1.60
N ILE A 413 1.44 0.49 -2.58
CA ILE A 413 1.76 0.65 -4.00
C ILE A 413 0.46 0.55 -4.81
N ARG A 414 0.46 0.98 -6.05
CA ARG A 414 -0.77 1.07 -6.88
C ARG A 414 -1.89 1.83 -6.15
N THR A 415 -1.51 2.95 -5.55
CA THR A 415 -2.35 3.74 -4.64
C THR A 415 -2.34 5.19 -5.05
N ALA A 416 -3.49 5.83 -4.96
CA ALA A 416 -3.66 7.27 -5.11
C ALA A 416 -4.05 7.89 -3.76
N LEU A 417 -3.39 8.98 -3.40
CA LEU A 417 -3.79 9.89 -2.34
C LEU A 417 -4.50 11.08 -2.97
N CYS A 418 -5.74 11.34 -2.61
CA CYS A 418 -6.49 12.50 -3.08
C CYS A 418 -6.61 13.55 -1.97
N GLN A 419 -6.18 14.77 -2.25
CA GLN A 419 -6.34 15.93 -1.37
C GLN A 419 -6.72 17.14 -2.22
N ASP A 420 -7.81 17.82 -1.89
CA ASP A 420 -8.29 19.03 -2.57
C ASP A 420 -8.46 18.88 -4.11
N GLY A 421 -8.89 17.70 -4.58
CA GLY A 421 -9.07 17.40 -6.01
C GLY A 421 -7.76 17.11 -6.77
N VAL A 422 -6.64 17.04 -6.07
CA VAL A 422 -5.34 16.64 -6.61
C VAL A 422 -5.03 15.20 -6.18
N TYR A 423 -4.65 14.37 -7.13
CA TYR A 423 -4.23 12.98 -6.91
C TYR A 423 -2.72 12.86 -6.96
N TYR A 424 -2.14 12.29 -5.93
CA TYR A 424 -0.71 12.00 -5.80
C TYR A 424 -0.50 10.50 -5.98
N LEU A 425 0.27 10.12 -6.98
CA LEU A 425 0.56 8.73 -7.34
C LEU A 425 2.07 8.50 -7.25
N GLY A 426 2.51 7.66 -6.31
CA GLY A 426 3.89 7.21 -6.30
C GLY A 426 4.06 5.99 -7.24
N VAL A 427 5.15 5.98 -8.01
CA VAL A 427 5.55 4.88 -8.88
C VAL A 427 7.06 4.70 -8.86
N GLY A 428 7.55 3.45 -8.96
CA GLY A 428 8.98 3.18 -8.88
C GLY A 428 9.31 1.72 -9.17
N GLY A 429 10.60 1.43 -9.15
CA GLY A 429 11.14 0.09 -9.38
C GLY A 429 12.43 -0.18 -8.61
N GLY A 430 12.78 -1.44 -8.43
CA GLY A 430 14.04 -1.85 -7.82
C GLY A 430 15.20 -1.71 -8.79
N ILE A 431 16.21 -0.93 -8.43
CA ILE A 431 17.41 -0.69 -9.22
C ILE A 431 18.52 -1.63 -8.75
N THR A 432 19.14 -2.31 -9.71
CA THR A 432 20.30 -3.17 -9.53
C THR A 432 21.42 -2.76 -10.47
N CYS A 433 22.59 -3.38 -10.36
CA CYS A 433 23.70 -3.12 -11.30
C CYS A 433 23.41 -3.55 -12.75
N GLU A 434 22.37 -4.35 -12.97
CA GLU A 434 21.92 -4.80 -14.31
C GLU A 434 20.75 -3.95 -14.85
N SER A 435 20.29 -2.92 -14.10
CA SER A 435 19.19 -2.06 -14.52
C SER A 435 19.59 -1.14 -15.67
N GLU A 436 18.66 -0.95 -16.62
CA GLU A 436 18.80 -0.01 -17.73
C GLU A 436 17.90 1.21 -17.46
N PRO A 437 18.44 2.43 -17.33
CA PRO A 437 17.69 3.62 -16.92
C PRO A 437 16.42 3.87 -17.74
N GLU A 438 16.48 3.75 -19.07
CA GLU A 438 15.31 3.92 -19.94
C GLU A 438 14.19 2.90 -19.62
N PHE A 439 14.57 1.63 -19.41
CA PHE A 439 13.61 0.58 -19.06
C PHE A 439 12.96 0.85 -17.70
N GLU A 440 13.74 1.26 -16.70
CA GLU A 440 13.23 1.57 -15.36
C GLU A 440 12.25 2.76 -15.38
N TYR A 441 12.54 3.79 -16.19
CA TYR A 441 11.61 4.90 -16.38
C TYR A 441 10.28 4.45 -17.00
N GLU A 442 10.33 3.71 -18.11
CA GLU A 442 9.14 3.19 -18.79
C GLU A 442 8.31 2.26 -17.87
N GLU A 443 8.99 1.49 -17.01
CA GLU A 443 8.32 0.63 -16.02
C GLU A 443 7.50 1.45 -15.01
N THR A 444 7.99 2.63 -14.59
CA THR A 444 7.21 3.50 -13.69
C THR A 444 5.91 3.95 -14.33
N LEU A 445 5.94 4.32 -15.61
CA LEU A 445 4.75 4.74 -16.36
C LEU A 445 3.76 3.59 -16.55
N GLN A 446 4.26 2.38 -16.83
CA GLN A 446 3.41 1.19 -16.91
C GLN A 446 2.71 0.90 -15.58
N LYS A 447 3.39 1.14 -14.44
CA LYS A 447 2.81 0.97 -13.10
C LYS A 447 1.76 2.03 -12.78
N ALA A 448 1.85 3.23 -13.35
CA ALA A 448 0.84 4.29 -13.21
C ALA A 448 -0.42 4.04 -14.04
N ARG A 449 -0.32 3.33 -15.16
CA ARG A 449 -1.37 3.23 -16.20
C ARG A 449 -2.76 2.97 -15.65
N ALA A 450 -2.91 1.95 -14.80
CA ALA A 450 -4.22 1.58 -14.26
C ALA A 450 -4.87 2.68 -13.42
N LEU A 451 -4.07 3.46 -12.70
CA LEU A 451 -4.52 4.60 -11.88
C LEU A 451 -4.91 5.77 -12.77
N LEU A 452 -4.13 6.05 -13.82
CA LEU A 452 -4.41 7.10 -14.80
C LEU A 452 -5.70 6.79 -15.57
N GLU A 453 -5.89 5.55 -16.04
CA GLU A 453 -7.12 5.10 -16.71
C GLU A 453 -8.35 5.26 -15.78
N ALA A 454 -8.20 4.97 -14.47
CA ALA A 454 -9.29 5.14 -13.51
C ALA A 454 -9.69 6.62 -13.33
N LEU A 455 -8.74 7.54 -13.51
CA LEU A 455 -8.94 8.99 -13.49
C LEU A 455 -9.43 9.56 -14.84
N ASN A 456 -9.64 8.71 -15.86
CA ASN A 456 -9.97 9.10 -17.25
C ASN A 456 -8.87 9.97 -17.91
N VAL A 457 -7.63 9.80 -17.49
CA VAL A 457 -6.48 10.51 -18.08
C VAL A 457 -5.82 9.58 -19.10
N GLY A 458 -5.76 10.05 -20.36
CA GLY A 458 -5.11 9.31 -21.45
C GLY A 458 -3.58 9.37 -21.38
N GLU A 459 -2.93 8.71 -22.35
CA GLU A 459 -1.48 8.83 -22.57
C GLU A 459 -1.16 10.25 -23.10
N GLN A 460 -1.09 11.24 -22.19
CA GLN A 460 -0.63 12.59 -22.50
C GLN A 460 0.86 12.69 -22.18
N GLU A 461 1.55 13.63 -22.85
CA GLU A 461 2.90 13.97 -22.42
C GLU A 461 2.88 14.45 -20.97
N ILE A 462 3.68 13.81 -20.13
CA ILE A 462 3.78 14.16 -18.72
C ILE A 462 4.62 15.44 -18.64
N ALA A 463 4.01 16.53 -18.17
CA ALA A 463 4.71 17.76 -17.89
C ALA A 463 5.60 17.58 -16.65
N ALA A 464 6.84 17.99 -16.72
CA ALA A 464 7.74 18.01 -15.57
C ALA A 464 7.56 19.33 -14.81
N ASP A 465 7.23 19.25 -13.53
CA ASP A 465 7.08 20.38 -12.62
C ASP A 465 8.24 20.36 -11.61
N GLY A 466 9.47 20.62 -12.09
CA GLY A 466 10.63 20.67 -11.21
C GLY A 466 11.69 21.64 -11.70
N PRO A 467 12.34 22.44 -10.81
CA PRO A 467 13.52 23.18 -11.19
C PRO A 467 14.61 22.18 -11.60
N GLY A 468 15.17 22.35 -12.79
CA GLY A 468 16.35 21.62 -13.20
C GLY A 468 17.45 21.80 -12.15
N VAL A 469 17.66 20.79 -11.31
CA VAL A 469 18.73 20.83 -10.32
C VAL A 469 20.03 20.51 -11.03
N GLU A 470 20.88 21.52 -11.16
CA GLU A 470 22.32 21.31 -11.43
C GLU A 470 22.89 20.46 -10.28
N VAL A 471 23.21 19.20 -10.57
CA VAL A 471 23.95 18.34 -9.64
C VAL A 471 25.35 18.94 -9.46
N ALA A 472 25.56 19.69 -8.39
CA ALA A 472 26.86 20.12 -7.97
C ALA A 472 27.65 18.87 -7.53
N LYS A 473 28.55 18.41 -8.41
CA LYS A 473 29.58 17.43 -8.03
C LYS A 473 30.45 18.07 -6.93
N GLN A 474 30.19 17.76 -5.67
CA GLN A 474 31.18 17.94 -4.62
C GLN A 474 32.24 16.85 -4.78
N GLY A 475 33.31 17.23 -5.47
CA GLY A 475 34.48 16.39 -5.64
C GLY A 475 35.10 16.06 -4.29
N ALA A 476 35.12 14.80 -3.95
CA ALA A 476 36.03 14.25 -2.95
C ALA A 476 37.45 14.21 -3.55
N GLY A 477 38.09 15.36 -3.59
CA GLY A 477 39.52 15.48 -3.85
C GLY A 477 40.23 15.74 -2.54
N ALA A 478 40.51 14.72 -1.77
CA ALA A 478 41.50 14.82 -0.69
C ALA A 478 42.88 14.47 -1.28
N ASP A 479 43.63 15.51 -1.68
CA ASP A 479 45.06 15.43 -1.96
C ASP A 479 45.79 14.94 -0.72
N PHE A 480 46.23 13.71 -0.73
CA PHE A 480 47.35 13.25 0.11
C PHE A 480 48.66 13.61 -0.60
N ASN A 481 49.16 14.80 -0.40
CA ASN A 481 50.55 15.14 -0.70
C ASN A 481 51.35 15.01 0.57
N GLY A 482 52.36 14.16 0.48
CA GLY A 482 53.34 13.88 1.50
C GLY A 482 54.13 15.11 1.94
N ALA A 483 54.55 15.07 3.18
CA ALA A 483 55.62 15.85 3.70
C ALA A 483 56.69 14.93 4.25
N ASP A 484 57.81 14.92 3.60
CA ASP A 484 59.08 14.37 3.99
C ASP A 484 59.62 15.03 5.26
N THR A 485 60.25 14.19 6.05
CA THR A 485 61.49 14.37 6.87
C THR A 485 61.71 15.71 7.60
N LYS A 486 61.75 15.66 8.91
CA LYS A 486 62.96 15.74 9.77
C LYS A 486 62.66 15.31 11.20
#